data_0f2aada1437671bdd66185f82d5641e3
#
_entry.id   0f2aada1437671bdd66185f82d5641e3
#
_cell.length_a   1.000
_cell.length_b   1.000
_cell.length_c   1.000
_cell.angle_alpha   90.00
_cell.angle_beta   90.00
_cell.angle_gamma   90.00
#
_symmetry.space_group_name_H-M   'P 1'
#
loop_
_entity.id
_entity.type
_entity.pdbx_description
1 polymer ?
#
loop_
_entity_poly.entity_id
_entity_poly.type
_entity_poly.pdbx_seq_one_letter_code
_entity_poly.pdbx_strand_id
1 'polypeptide(L)'
;MGTLNNPVLHRELLVNLRTHRSFILLALYQLALCAVIYFAWPRELWLDLTENPQSTRNLVNLFFLGNFVIASLMTPTFAAGAITGEKERKTYEMLLASPLHPRAIVWGKLVAAMTYLAILVFTSLPVVMLCLPLGGVSFYEVLAAYVGLFCCLITFGMISVAGGVFFRRTSASLVASYLVILPLVLATILFWYSYESAGERRVNLTLVLFPCLALAISVPLFRMASKSLLYPSDLGSGGKEAIDLEKEAEESVGLVIRRDQFPDRLFAPPKRETLMEDGANPVYDKEMRSEIFGQGTLMLRLAIQVSMLLAIPLMAIFLYVFRSLSPFYLCYVLLFNLLIGPVFSAGSVTSERERQTLDLLLTTTLTPMQIFWGKLLSGLRVSSVLTAFLLWPLILALLTPTVPDYRMNFLTVIAWLLAVGLTCLTTANVGLFCSSFFHKTSTSLVVTYAVLVLLYFAPPAIRSFANEYFPVSSIQPVSWWLSALSPFVAVHEFPLYVDDLGGIPSRWAQSDAGTTSSLFGWPWRDLRHFGVYLLATILINVALSFGMTRMFRSRWRVSTSTD
;
A
#
# COMPACT_ATOMS: atom_id res chain seq x y z
N MET A 1 13.66 -36.11 4.52
CA MET A 1 12.24 -35.96 4.19
C MET A 1 12.16 -34.94 3.07
N GLY A 2 11.58 -35.36 1.92
CA GLY A 2 11.48 -34.50 0.74
C GLY A 2 10.68 -33.24 1.01
N THR A 3 11.04 -32.16 0.35
CA THR A 3 10.43 -30.83 0.47
C THR A 3 8.90 -30.81 0.21
N LEU A 4 8.37 -31.80 -0.49
CA LEU A 4 6.94 -31.95 -0.81
C LEU A 4 6.11 -32.59 0.33
N ASN A 5 6.72 -33.34 1.25
CA ASN A 5 6.03 -33.95 2.41
C ASN A 5 6.16 -33.10 3.67
N ASN A 6 6.13 -31.78 3.53
CA ASN A 6 6.20 -30.85 4.65
C ASN A 6 4.80 -30.70 5.29
N PRO A 7 4.57 -31.16 6.54
CA PRO A 7 3.28 -31.10 7.20
C PRO A 7 2.79 -29.67 7.42
N VAL A 8 3.70 -28.70 7.58
CA VAL A 8 3.37 -27.26 7.70
C VAL A 8 2.77 -26.77 6.39
N LEU A 9 3.40 -27.11 5.26
CA LEU A 9 2.90 -26.74 3.94
C LEU A 9 1.50 -27.32 3.70
N HIS A 10 1.33 -28.61 3.96
CA HIS A 10 0.05 -29.29 3.73
C HIS A 10 -1.09 -28.68 4.56
N ARG A 11 -0.85 -28.42 5.85
CA ARG A 11 -1.83 -27.78 6.74
C ARG A 11 -2.21 -26.38 6.26
N GLU A 12 -1.23 -25.55 5.94
CA GLU A 12 -1.46 -24.16 5.52
C GLU A 12 -2.21 -24.10 4.17
N LEU A 13 -1.84 -24.98 3.22
CA LEU A 13 -2.55 -25.04 1.93
C LEU A 13 -4.01 -25.43 2.10
N LEU A 14 -4.30 -26.44 2.95
CA LEU A 14 -5.69 -26.84 3.23
C LEU A 14 -6.49 -25.68 3.86
N VAL A 15 -5.89 -24.94 4.79
CA VAL A 15 -6.56 -23.81 5.44
C VAL A 15 -6.82 -22.66 4.47
N ASN A 16 -5.84 -22.35 3.62
CA ASN A 16 -5.92 -21.17 2.74
C ASN A 16 -6.76 -21.44 1.48
N LEU A 17 -6.66 -22.61 0.87
CA LEU A 17 -7.33 -22.91 -0.40
C LEU A 17 -8.76 -23.47 -0.24
N ARG A 18 -9.10 -24.07 0.91
CA ARG A 18 -10.42 -24.69 1.13
C ARG A 18 -11.55 -23.69 1.41
N THR A 19 -11.28 -22.38 1.47
CA THR A 19 -12.31 -21.40 1.78
C THR A 19 -13.07 -20.98 0.52
N HIS A 20 -14.41 -21.02 0.58
CA HIS A 20 -15.28 -20.53 -0.52
C HIS A 20 -14.93 -19.07 -0.93
N ARG A 21 -14.45 -18.27 0.00
CA ARG A 21 -14.06 -16.88 -0.23
C ARG A 21 -12.89 -16.75 -1.21
N SER A 22 -11.92 -17.65 -1.16
CA SER A 22 -10.79 -17.66 -2.09
C SER A 22 -11.23 -17.94 -3.52
N PHE A 23 -12.19 -18.85 -3.72
CA PHE A 23 -12.77 -19.12 -5.05
C PHE A 23 -13.59 -17.97 -5.58
N ILE A 24 -14.39 -17.30 -4.74
CA ILE A 24 -15.19 -16.13 -5.15
C ILE A 24 -14.27 -15.00 -5.59
N LEU A 25 -13.18 -14.74 -4.86
CA LEU A 25 -12.24 -13.67 -5.17
C LEU A 25 -11.49 -13.97 -6.47
N LEU A 26 -11.07 -15.21 -6.68
CA LEU A 26 -10.44 -15.66 -7.92
C LEU A 26 -11.40 -15.57 -9.12
N ALA A 27 -12.66 -15.99 -8.96
CA ALA A 27 -13.68 -15.90 -10.00
C ALA A 27 -13.98 -14.44 -10.35
N LEU A 28 -14.09 -13.55 -9.36
CA LEU A 28 -14.33 -12.12 -9.56
C LEU A 28 -13.15 -11.45 -10.28
N TYR A 29 -11.91 -11.80 -9.90
CA TYR A 29 -10.72 -11.34 -10.58
C TYR A 29 -10.69 -11.79 -12.05
N GLN A 30 -10.95 -13.07 -12.31
CA GLN A 30 -10.99 -13.62 -13.68
C GLN A 30 -12.09 -12.96 -14.52
N LEU A 31 -13.27 -12.73 -13.93
CA LEU A 31 -14.38 -12.06 -14.59
C LEU A 31 -14.02 -10.62 -14.95
N ALA A 32 -13.33 -9.90 -14.05
CA ALA A 32 -12.86 -8.55 -14.32
C ALA A 32 -11.86 -8.51 -15.49
N LEU A 33 -10.91 -9.45 -15.54
CA LEU A 33 -9.97 -9.56 -16.66
C LEU A 33 -10.68 -9.87 -17.99
N CYS A 34 -11.61 -10.83 -17.99
CA CYS A 34 -12.39 -11.15 -19.18
C CYS A 34 -13.25 -9.98 -19.65
N ALA A 35 -13.82 -9.20 -18.73
CA ALA A 35 -14.59 -8.01 -19.06
C ALA A 35 -13.71 -6.95 -19.75
N VAL A 36 -12.50 -6.71 -19.25
CA VAL A 36 -11.56 -5.77 -19.87
C VAL A 36 -11.24 -6.19 -21.30
N ILE A 37 -10.96 -7.47 -21.55
CA ILE A 37 -10.72 -7.97 -22.93
C ILE A 37 -11.97 -7.85 -23.78
N TYR A 38 -13.14 -8.20 -23.27
CA TYR A 38 -14.40 -8.12 -24.02
C TYR A 38 -14.68 -6.70 -24.50
N PHE A 39 -14.45 -5.69 -23.67
CA PHE A 39 -14.64 -4.28 -24.04
C PHE A 39 -13.52 -3.75 -24.96
N ALA A 40 -12.29 -4.26 -24.82
CA ALA A 40 -11.16 -3.88 -25.66
C ALA A 40 -11.13 -4.61 -27.01
N TRP A 41 -11.94 -5.67 -27.18
CA TRP A 41 -11.94 -6.45 -28.39
C TRP A 41 -12.43 -5.61 -29.59
N PRO A 42 -11.66 -5.53 -30.68
CA PRO A 42 -12.08 -4.78 -31.87
C PRO A 42 -13.36 -5.38 -32.45
N ARG A 43 -14.34 -4.54 -32.77
CA ARG A 43 -15.66 -4.96 -33.28
C ARG A 43 -15.72 -4.95 -34.82
N GLU A 44 -14.62 -4.63 -35.49
CA GLU A 44 -14.57 -4.58 -36.93
C GLU A 44 -14.53 -5.98 -37.54
N LEU A 45 -15.28 -6.18 -38.64
CA LEU A 45 -15.42 -7.46 -39.33
C LEU A 45 -14.09 -7.99 -39.94
N TRP A 46 -13.15 -7.10 -40.21
CA TRP A 46 -11.83 -7.39 -40.76
C TRP A 46 -10.78 -6.78 -39.84
N LEU A 47 -10.13 -7.63 -39.05
CA LEU A 47 -9.00 -7.22 -38.22
C LEU A 47 -7.77 -7.03 -39.09
N ASP A 48 -7.43 -5.79 -39.39
CA ASP A 48 -6.12 -5.49 -39.97
C ASP A 48 -5.10 -5.45 -38.83
N LEU A 49 -4.41 -6.57 -38.63
CA LEU A 49 -3.44 -6.80 -37.54
C LEU A 49 -2.24 -5.84 -37.62
N THR A 50 -2.13 -5.08 -38.68
CA THR A 50 -1.02 -4.16 -38.93
C THR A 50 -1.34 -2.70 -38.57
N GLU A 51 -2.62 -2.31 -38.46
CA GLU A 51 -2.99 -0.91 -38.24
C GLU A 51 -2.79 -0.37 -36.82
N ASN A 52 -2.92 -1.20 -35.79
CA ASN A 52 -2.84 -0.72 -34.41
C ASN A 52 -2.08 -1.63 -33.42
N PRO A 53 -0.79 -1.92 -33.66
CA PRO A 53 0.00 -2.75 -32.75
C PRO A 53 0.22 -2.10 -31.38
N GLN A 54 0.12 -0.75 -31.31
CA GLN A 54 0.35 0.01 -30.09
C GLN A 54 -0.79 -0.13 -29.09
N SER A 55 -2.05 -0.17 -29.55
CA SER A 55 -3.21 -0.33 -28.65
C SER A 55 -3.20 -1.66 -27.93
N THR A 56 -2.87 -2.75 -28.64
CA THR A 56 -2.72 -4.08 -28.02
C THR A 56 -1.58 -4.10 -27.00
N ARG A 57 -0.46 -3.45 -27.32
CA ARG A 57 0.69 -3.35 -26.42
C ARG A 57 0.32 -2.58 -25.15
N ASN A 58 -0.40 -1.48 -25.26
CA ASN A 58 -0.89 -0.70 -24.13
C ASN A 58 -1.84 -1.53 -23.23
N LEU A 59 -2.73 -2.30 -23.83
CA LEU A 59 -3.62 -3.22 -23.11
C LEU A 59 -2.83 -4.24 -22.31
N VAL A 60 -1.89 -4.95 -22.95
CA VAL A 60 -1.07 -5.98 -22.31
C VAL A 60 -0.20 -5.37 -21.20
N ASN A 61 0.38 -4.18 -21.42
CA ASN A 61 1.14 -3.45 -20.39
C ASN A 61 0.24 -3.07 -19.19
N LEU A 62 -0.99 -2.63 -19.42
CA LEU A 62 -1.96 -2.34 -18.37
C LEU A 62 -2.31 -3.59 -17.54
N PHE A 63 -2.47 -4.75 -18.20
CA PHE A 63 -2.66 -6.04 -17.54
C PHE A 63 -1.50 -6.41 -16.63
N PHE A 64 -0.27 -6.30 -17.14
CA PHE A 64 0.91 -6.62 -16.35
C PHE A 64 1.11 -5.64 -15.18
N LEU A 65 0.85 -4.35 -15.39
CA LEU A 65 0.87 -3.35 -14.33
C LEU A 65 -0.17 -3.68 -13.25
N GLY A 66 -1.40 -4.04 -13.62
CA GLY A 66 -2.45 -4.44 -12.68
C GLY A 66 -2.06 -5.67 -11.86
N ASN A 67 -1.56 -6.72 -12.52
CA ASN A 67 -1.04 -7.92 -11.84
C ASN A 67 0.12 -7.60 -10.90
N PHE A 68 1.05 -6.73 -11.32
CA PHE A 68 2.20 -6.32 -10.53
C PHE A 68 1.79 -5.50 -9.30
N VAL A 69 0.82 -4.59 -9.43
CA VAL A 69 0.27 -3.82 -8.30
C VAL A 69 -0.40 -4.75 -7.29
N ILE A 70 -1.23 -5.69 -7.76
CA ILE A 70 -1.86 -6.70 -6.89
C ILE A 70 -0.79 -7.54 -6.18
N ALA A 71 0.21 -8.03 -6.91
CA ALA A 71 1.31 -8.80 -6.36
C ALA A 71 2.09 -8.01 -5.29
N SER A 72 2.44 -6.76 -5.55
CA SER A 72 3.23 -5.92 -4.62
C SER A 72 2.48 -5.60 -3.33
N LEU A 73 1.15 -5.44 -3.39
CA LEU A 73 0.32 -5.12 -2.24
C LEU A 73 -0.09 -6.35 -1.44
N MET A 74 -0.49 -7.43 -2.13
CA MET A 74 -1.04 -8.59 -1.45
C MET A 74 0.03 -9.55 -0.95
N THR A 75 1.18 -9.66 -1.62
CA THR A 75 2.25 -10.56 -1.18
C THR A 75 2.69 -10.32 0.26
N PRO A 76 3.01 -9.08 0.68
CA PRO A 76 3.38 -8.84 2.07
C PRO A 76 2.28 -9.15 3.07
N THR A 77 1.02 -8.88 2.73
CA THR A 77 -0.10 -9.13 3.65
C THR A 77 -0.29 -10.60 3.99
N PHE A 78 -0.08 -11.49 3.02
CA PHE A 78 -0.12 -12.94 3.25
C PHE A 78 1.14 -13.45 3.91
N ALA A 79 2.31 -12.99 3.46
CA ALA A 79 3.60 -13.54 3.88
C ALA A 79 4.05 -13.06 5.26
N ALA A 80 3.86 -11.77 5.60
CA ALA A 80 4.25 -11.23 6.89
C ALA A 80 3.47 -11.87 8.04
N GLY A 81 2.16 -12.10 7.85
CA GLY A 81 1.30 -12.76 8.84
C GLY A 81 1.58 -14.24 9.06
N ALA A 82 2.32 -14.90 8.16
CA ALA A 82 2.56 -16.33 8.22
C ALA A 82 3.34 -16.78 9.48
N ILE A 83 4.26 -15.96 9.97
CA ILE A 83 5.05 -16.25 11.18
C ILE A 83 4.60 -15.36 12.34
N THR A 84 4.37 -14.07 12.09
CA THR A 84 3.93 -13.16 13.16
C THR A 84 2.57 -13.55 13.74
N GLY A 85 1.68 -14.11 12.92
CA GLY A 85 0.40 -14.64 13.41
C GLY A 85 0.54 -15.76 14.43
N GLU A 86 1.55 -16.62 14.33
CA GLU A 86 1.85 -17.63 15.35
C GLU A 86 2.41 -16.98 16.62
N LYS A 87 3.26 -15.93 16.47
CA LYS A 87 3.78 -15.17 17.63
C LYS A 87 2.66 -14.43 18.37
N GLU A 88 1.73 -13.79 17.65
CA GLU A 88 0.59 -13.08 18.24
C GLU A 88 -0.40 -14.01 18.95
N ARG A 89 -0.57 -15.25 18.46
CA ARG A 89 -1.42 -16.30 19.07
C ARG A 89 -0.72 -17.10 20.14
N LYS A 90 0.56 -16.82 20.44
CA LYS A 90 1.39 -17.58 21.39
C LYS A 90 1.54 -19.07 21.03
N THR A 91 1.40 -19.43 19.76
CA THR A 91 1.60 -20.81 19.25
C THR A 91 2.99 -21.02 18.64
N TYR A 92 3.81 -19.99 18.64
CA TYR A 92 5.16 -20.01 18.07
C TYR A 92 6.09 -21.01 18.77
N GLU A 93 6.03 -21.10 20.10
CA GLU A 93 6.83 -22.06 20.87
C GLU A 93 6.45 -23.51 20.55
N MET A 94 5.15 -23.79 20.36
CA MET A 94 4.68 -25.11 19.91
C MET A 94 5.19 -25.47 18.52
N LEU A 95 5.30 -24.47 17.63
CA LEU A 95 5.86 -24.68 16.29
C LEU A 95 7.35 -25.01 16.36
N LEU A 96 8.11 -24.35 17.25
CA LEU A 96 9.53 -24.62 17.47
C LEU A 96 9.79 -25.97 18.19
N ALA A 97 8.89 -26.41 19.06
CA ALA A 97 8.95 -27.71 19.73
C ALA A 97 8.72 -28.89 18.77
N SER A 98 8.23 -28.64 17.54
CA SER A 98 8.05 -29.67 16.53
C SER A 98 9.41 -30.19 16.02
N PRO A 99 9.54 -31.48 15.64
CA PRO A 99 10.79 -32.05 15.15
C PRO A 99 11.14 -31.63 13.71
N LEU A 100 10.74 -30.42 13.32
CA LEU A 100 10.96 -29.89 11.98
C LEU A 100 12.19 -28.98 11.94
N HIS A 101 12.98 -29.12 10.88
CA HIS A 101 14.09 -28.20 10.66
C HIS A 101 13.58 -26.76 10.38
N PRO A 102 14.23 -25.72 10.92
CA PRO A 102 13.82 -24.32 10.70
C PRO A 102 13.69 -23.94 9.23
N ARG A 103 14.57 -24.49 8.38
CA ARG A 103 14.48 -24.31 6.92
C ARG A 103 13.17 -24.86 6.34
N ALA A 104 12.68 -25.99 6.84
CA ALA A 104 11.43 -26.60 6.40
C ALA A 104 10.23 -25.75 6.84
N ILE A 105 10.28 -25.15 8.02
CA ILE A 105 9.23 -24.24 8.52
C ILE A 105 9.16 -22.98 7.66
N VAL A 106 10.28 -22.27 7.44
CA VAL A 106 10.34 -21.06 6.63
C VAL A 106 9.90 -21.33 5.20
N TRP A 107 10.40 -22.44 4.58
CA TRP A 107 10.01 -22.83 3.24
C TRP A 107 8.53 -23.16 3.14
N GLY A 108 8.00 -23.95 4.06
CA GLY A 108 6.58 -24.31 4.09
C GLY A 108 5.65 -23.10 4.22
N LYS A 109 5.99 -22.15 5.10
CA LYS A 109 5.25 -20.91 5.29
C LYS A 109 5.34 -19.99 4.07
N LEU A 110 6.52 -19.85 3.45
CA LEU A 110 6.72 -19.07 2.22
C LEU A 110 5.87 -19.63 1.07
N VAL A 111 6.01 -20.91 0.77
CA VAL A 111 5.28 -21.54 -0.35
C VAL A 111 3.77 -21.46 -0.11
N ALA A 112 3.30 -21.74 1.10
CA ALA A 112 1.88 -21.66 1.42
C ALA A 112 1.31 -20.24 1.24
N ALA A 113 2.05 -19.20 1.68
CA ALA A 113 1.63 -17.81 1.51
C ALA A 113 1.60 -17.39 0.04
N MET A 114 2.56 -17.88 -0.76
CA MET A 114 2.68 -17.53 -2.19
C MET A 114 1.74 -18.30 -3.10
N THR A 115 1.31 -19.51 -2.72
CA THR A 115 0.53 -20.39 -3.60
C THR A 115 -0.76 -19.74 -4.10
N TYR A 116 -1.49 -19.04 -3.23
CA TYR A 116 -2.72 -18.38 -3.62
C TYR A 116 -2.49 -17.28 -4.68
N LEU A 117 -1.46 -16.45 -4.48
CA LEU A 117 -1.11 -15.38 -5.41
C LEU A 117 -0.51 -15.94 -6.71
N ALA A 118 0.29 -17.01 -6.60
CA ALA A 118 0.81 -17.70 -7.77
C ALA A 118 -0.32 -18.27 -8.64
N ILE A 119 -1.35 -18.89 -8.03
CA ILE A 119 -2.55 -19.35 -8.74
C ILE A 119 -3.27 -18.19 -9.40
N LEU A 120 -3.45 -17.04 -8.69
CA LEU A 120 -4.12 -15.86 -9.22
C LEU A 120 -3.38 -15.31 -10.45
N VAL A 121 -2.06 -15.18 -10.39
CA VAL A 121 -1.23 -14.74 -11.52
C VAL A 121 -1.26 -15.78 -12.65
N PHE A 122 -1.19 -17.07 -12.33
CA PHE A 122 -1.21 -18.13 -13.34
C PHE A 122 -2.55 -18.21 -14.08
N THR A 123 -3.67 -17.99 -13.40
CA THR A 123 -5.01 -18.00 -14.02
C THR A 123 -5.24 -16.79 -14.94
N SER A 124 -4.46 -15.72 -14.84
CA SER A 124 -4.50 -14.59 -15.79
C SER A 124 -3.84 -14.94 -17.14
N LEU A 125 -2.98 -15.96 -17.19
CA LEU A 125 -2.22 -16.32 -18.38
C LEU A 125 -3.11 -16.68 -19.59
N PRO A 126 -4.13 -17.55 -19.49
CA PRO A 126 -5.02 -17.83 -20.62
C PRO A 126 -5.70 -16.57 -21.16
N VAL A 127 -6.06 -15.64 -20.28
CA VAL A 127 -6.74 -14.39 -20.63
C VAL A 127 -5.80 -13.47 -21.42
N VAL A 128 -4.54 -13.33 -21.00
CA VAL A 128 -3.52 -12.56 -21.74
C VAL A 128 -3.17 -13.22 -23.07
N MET A 129 -3.16 -14.55 -23.13
CA MET A 129 -2.91 -15.29 -24.38
C MET A 129 -3.98 -15.01 -25.46
N LEU A 130 -5.21 -14.66 -25.08
CA LEU A 130 -6.25 -14.23 -26.03
C LEU A 130 -5.90 -12.90 -26.70
N CYS A 131 -5.00 -12.10 -26.12
CA CYS A 131 -4.55 -10.84 -26.74
C CYS A 131 -3.47 -11.06 -27.82
N LEU A 132 -2.80 -12.22 -27.86
CA LEU A 132 -1.75 -12.48 -28.87
C LEU A 132 -2.22 -12.38 -30.32
N PRO A 133 -3.41 -12.92 -30.70
CA PRO A 133 -3.93 -12.79 -32.06
C PRO A 133 -4.18 -11.34 -32.50
N LEU A 134 -4.32 -10.39 -31.53
CA LEU A 134 -4.51 -8.97 -31.85
C LEU A 134 -3.22 -8.30 -32.37
N GLY A 135 -2.07 -8.99 -32.30
CA GLY A 135 -0.77 -8.48 -32.74
C GLY A 135 -0.11 -7.51 -31.74
N GLY A 136 1.04 -6.95 -32.11
CA GLY A 136 1.76 -5.94 -31.31
C GLY A 136 2.60 -6.47 -30.14
N VAL A 137 2.37 -7.70 -29.65
CA VAL A 137 3.12 -8.35 -28.56
C VAL A 137 3.52 -9.76 -28.94
N SER A 138 4.77 -10.12 -28.68
CA SER A 138 5.28 -11.47 -28.94
C SER A 138 4.99 -12.42 -27.78
N PHE A 139 4.90 -13.72 -28.07
CA PHE A 139 4.78 -14.76 -27.05
C PHE A 139 5.93 -14.70 -26.02
N TYR A 140 7.15 -14.41 -26.49
CA TYR A 140 8.33 -14.31 -25.61
C TYR A 140 8.25 -13.10 -24.68
N GLU A 141 7.64 -11.98 -25.09
CA GLU A 141 7.40 -10.83 -24.22
C GLU A 141 6.41 -11.17 -23.09
N VAL A 142 5.34 -11.87 -23.41
CA VAL A 142 4.36 -12.33 -22.42
C VAL A 142 5.02 -13.30 -21.43
N LEU A 143 5.77 -14.29 -21.95
CA LEU A 143 6.49 -15.26 -21.11
C LEU A 143 7.49 -14.58 -20.17
N ALA A 144 8.29 -13.64 -20.70
CA ALA A 144 9.25 -12.88 -19.91
C ALA A 144 8.57 -12.06 -18.80
N ALA A 145 7.44 -11.43 -19.10
CA ALA A 145 6.67 -10.67 -18.11
C ALA A 145 6.15 -11.55 -16.98
N TYR A 146 5.61 -12.75 -17.29
CA TYR A 146 5.20 -13.71 -16.26
C TYR A 146 6.37 -14.21 -15.42
N VAL A 147 7.51 -14.52 -16.03
CA VAL A 147 8.74 -14.90 -15.30
C VAL A 147 9.14 -13.75 -14.34
N GLY A 148 9.13 -12.50 -14.82
CA GLY A 148 9.38 -11.33 -13.99
C GLY A 148 8.40 -11.22 -12.83
N LEU A 149 7.10 -11.39 -13.05
CA LEU A 149 6.08 -11.36 -12.00
C LEU A 149 6.30 -12.46 -10.95
N PHE A 150 6.59 -13.69 -11.35
CA PHE A 150 6.89 -14.78 -10.41
C PHE A 150 8.16 -14.53 -9.62
N CYS A 151 9.20 -13.96 -10.23
CA CYS A 151 10.41 -13.55 -9.53
C CYS A 151 10.12 -12.46 -8.50
N CYS A 152 9.30 -11.46 -8.84
CA CYS A 152 8.86 -10.42 -7.89
C CYS A 152 8.04 -11.02 -6.74
N LEU A 153 7.10 -11.93 -7.00
CA LEU A 153 6.33 -12.63 -5.97
C LEU A 153 7.24 -13.34 -4.96
N ILE A 154 8.22 -14.12 -5.45
CA ILE A 154 9.16 -14.86 -4.59
C ILE A 154 9.99 -13.89 -3.76
N THR A 155 10.50 -12.82 -4.36
CA THR A 155 11.33 -11.82 -3.69
C THR A 155 10.54 -11.09 -2.61
N PHE A 156 9.36 -10.56 -2.94
CA PHE A 156 8.49 -9.84 -2.00
C PHE A 156 8.00 -10.76 -0.88
N GLY A 157 7.66 -12.02 -1.22
CA GLY A 157 7.29 -13.02 -0.25
C GLY A 157 8.42 -13.34 0.73
N MET A 158 9.64 -13.49 0.22
CA MET A 158 10.81 -13.78 1.06
C MET A 158 11.17 -12.61 1.98
N ILE A 159 11.11 -11.36 1.47
CA ILE A 159 11.31 -10.15 2.28
C ILE A 159 10.29 -10.11 3.41
N SER A 160 9.04 -10.42 3.13
CA SER A 160 7.94 -10.34 4.10
C SER A 160 7.97 -11.46 5.13
N VAL A 161 8.31 -12.69 4.72
CA VAL A 161 8.54 -13.81 5.66
C VAL A 161 9.73 -13.52 6.56
N ALA A 162 10.83 -12.99 6.02
CA ALA A 162 11.99 -12.57 6.81
C ALA A 162 11.59 -11.49 7.82
N GLY A 163 10.83 -10.46 7.41
CA GLY A 163 10.25 -9.48 8.32
C GLY A 163 9.43 -10.14 9.45
N GLY A 164 8.61 -11.16 9.11
CA GLY A 164 7.83 -11.93 10.10
C GLY A 164 8.68 -12.70 11.12
N VAL A 165 9.89 -13.11 10.75
CA VAL A 165 10.85 -13.74 11.71
C VAL A 165 11.40 -12.70 12.68
N PHE A 166 11.79 -11.52 12.21
CA PHE A 166 12.42 -10.49 13.04
C PHE A 166 11.43 -9.77 13.96
N PHE A 167 10.24 -9.43 13.45
CA PHE A 167 9.27 -8.66 14.21
C PHE A 167 8.29 -9.56 14.99
N ARG A 168 7.82 -9.07 16.14
CA ARG A 168 6.82 -9.77 16.96
C ARG A 168 5.39 -9.54 16.48
N ARG A 169 5.11 -8.38 15.86
CA ARG A 169 3.77 -7.98 15.41
C ARG A 169 3.66 -7.96 13.89
N THR A 170 2.50 -8.36 13.41
CA THR A 170 2.18 -8.38 11.97
C THR A 170 2.27 -6.98 11.36
N SER A 171 1.78 -5.95 12.05
CA SER A 171 1.86 -4.57 11.57
C SER A 171 3.30 -4.08 11.40
N ALA A 172 4.19 -4.37 12.36
CA ALA A 172 5.59 -4.00 12.28
C ALA A 172 6.31 -4.69 11.12
N SER A 173 6.07 -5.99 10.96
CA SER A 173 6.60 -6.79 9.84
C SER A 173 6.13 -6.28 8.49
N LEU A 174 4.85 -5.89 8.38
CA LEU A 174 4.28 -5.34 7.15
C LEU A 174 4.91 -4.01 6.77
N VAL A 175 5.02 -3.07 7.72
CA VAL A 175 5.65 -1.77 7.45
C VAL A 175 7.09 -1.95 7.00
N ALA A 176 7.88 -2.77 7.70
CA ALA A 176 9.26 -3.06 7.32
C ALA A 176 9.34 -3.71 5.93
N SER A 177 8.44 -4.64 5.62
CA SER A 177 8.38 -5.29 4.31
C SER A 177 8.05 -4.29 3.20
N TYR A 178 7.03 -3.45 3.37
CA TYR A 178 6.66 -2.45 2.37
C TYR A 178 7.75 -1.42 2.14
N LEU A 179 8.49 -1.04 3.17
CA LEU A 179 9.62 -0.12 3.03
C LEU A 179 10.73 -0.67 2.14
N VAL A 180 11.04 -1.95 2.29
CA VAL A 180 12.06 -2.61 1.45
C VAL A 180 11.52 -2.89 0.04
N ILE A 181 10.23 -3.21 -0.07
CA ILE A 181 9.57 -3.53 -1.35
C ILE A 181 9.35 -2.26 -2.20
N LEU A 182 9.02 -1.11 -1.59
CA LEU A 182 8.73 0.13 -2.31
C LEU A 182 9.83 0.56 -3.30
N PRO A 183 11.12 0.63 -2.93
CA PRO A 183 12.17 0.94 -3.89
C PRO A 183 12.30 -0.11 -5.01
N LEU A 184 12.06 -1.39 -4.71
CA LEU A 184 12.07 -2.44 -5.72
C LEU A 184 10.91 -2.31 -6.71
N VAL A 185 9.71 -1.95 -6.22
CA VAL A 185 8.54 -1.66 -7.06
C VAL A 185 8.82 -0.49 -7.98
N LEU A 186 9.34 0.62 -7.44
CA LEU A 186 9.68 1.79 -8.25
C LEU A 186 10.76 1.47 -9.28
N ALA A 187 11.80 0.74 -8.90
CA ALA A 187 12.86 0.31 -9.82
C ALA A 187 12.31 -0.58 -10.94
N THR A 188 11.37 -1.48 -10.63
CA THR A 188 10.72 -2.37 -11.62
C THR A 188 9.86 -1.57 -12.59
N ILE A 189 9.07 -0.60 -12.10
CA ILE A 189 8.23 0.28 -12.94
C ILE A 189 9.12 1.14 -13.85
N LEU A 190 10.18 1.76 -13.31
CA LEU A 190 11.13 2.54 -14.08
C LEU A 190 11.84 1.71 -15.15
N PHE A 191 12.26 0.49 -14.80
CA PHE A 191 12.83 -0.45 -15.75
C PHE A 191 11.83 -0.75 -16.90
N TRP A 192 10.59 -1.08 -16.55
CA TRP A 192 9.57 -1.42 -17.53
C TRP A 192 9.28 -0.28 -18.50
N TYR A 193 9.19 0.94 -17.98
CA TYR A 193 8.95 2.14 -18.78
C TYR A 193 10.16 2.53 -19.64
N SER A 194 11.37 2.46 -19.08
CA SER A 194 12.61 2.85 -19.81
C SER A 194 12.93 1.96 -21.01
N TYR A 195 12.52 0.70 -20.95
CA TYR A 195 12.78 -0.28 -22.03
C TYR A 195 11.53 -0.58 -22.88
N GLU A 196 10.53 0.28 -22.87
CA GLU A 196 9.30 0.08 -23.65
C GLU A 196 9.55 -0.02 -25.15
N SER A 197 10.45 0.80 -25.69
CA SER A 197 10.80 0.84 -27.12
C SER A 197 11.79 -0.25 -27.54
N ALA A 198 12.44 -0.94 -26.61
CA ALA A 198 13.53 -1.89 -26.85
C ALA A 198 13.07 -3.37 -26.66
N GLY A 199 12.07 -3.81 -27.42
CA GLY A 199 11.38 -5.10 -27.23
C GLY A 199 12.28 -6.31 -26.92
N GLU A 200 13.23 -6.66 -27.79
CA GLU A 200 14.15 -7.80 -27.57
C GLU A 200 15.07 -7.60 -26.36
N ARG A 201 15.61 -6.39 -26.18
CA ARG A 201 16.49 -6.09 -25.01
C ARG A 201 15.70 -6.21 -23.71
N ARG A 202 14.45 -5.75 -23.70
CA ARG A 202 13.55 -5.88 -22.53
C ARG A 202 13.34 -7.34 -22.17
N VAL A 203 13.03 -8.21 -23.17
CA VAL A 203 12.84 -9.65 -22.95
C VAL A 203 14.10 -10.29 -22.38
N ASN A 204 15.25 -10.08 -23.01
CA ASN A 204 16.50 -10.67 -22.58
C ASN A 204 16.93 -10.21 -21.17
N LEU A 205 16.80 -8.90 -20.89
CA LEU A 205 17.11 -8.37 -19.57
C LEU A 205 16.13 -8.90 -18.52
N THR A 206 14.85 -8.99 -18.81
CA THR A 206 13.86 -9.52 -17.87
C THR A 206 14.14 -10.98 -17.54
N LEU A 207 14.45 -11.82 -18.53
CA LEU A 207 14.71 -13.24 -18.33
C LEU A 207 16.02 -13.53 -17.57
N VAL A 208 16.99 -12.63 -17.61
CA VAL A 208 18.28 -12.81 -16.91
C VAL A 208 18.31 -12.02 -15.60
N LEU A 209 17.99 -10.74 -15.63
CA LEU A 209 18.15 -9.84 -14.48
C LEU A 209 17.19 -10.18 -13.34
N PHE A 210 15.90 -10.42 -13.63
CA PHE A 210 14.91 -10.68 -12.58
C PHE A 210 15.16 -11.99 -11.81
N PRO A 211 15.42 -13.14 -12.46
CA PRO A 211 15.81 -14.36 -11.73
C PRO A 211 17.10 -14.21 -10.93
N CYS A 212 18.12 -13.54 -11.50
CA CYS A 212 19.38 -13.28 -10.79
C CYS A 212 19.17 -12.43 -9.55
N LEU A 213 18.40 -11.32 -9.65
CA LEU A 213 18.07 -10.46 -8.51
C LEU A 213 17.21 -11.20 -7.49
N ALA A 214 16.21 -11.97 -7.94
CA ALA A 214 15.37 -12.78 -7.07
C ALA A 214 16.19 -13.78 -6.25
N LEU A 215 17.13 -14.49 -6.86
CA LEU A 215 18.04 -15.40 -6.16
C LEU A 215 19.00 -14.64 -5.23
N ALA A 216 19.58 -13.55 -5.70
CA ALA A 216 20.55 -12.74 -4.93
C ALA A 216 19.92 -12.17 -3.66
N ILE A 217 18.62 -11.80 -3.67
CA ILE A 217 17.91 -11.27 -2.51
C ILE A 217 17.32 -12.41 -1.67
N SER A 218 16.66 -13.39 -2.30
CA SER A 218 15.89 -14.41 -1.58
C SER A 218 16.78 -15.42 -0.85
N VAL A 219 17.93 -15.83 -1.43
CA VAL A 219 18.80 -16.84 -0.80
C VAL A 219 19.45 -16.35 0.51
N PRO A 220 20.06 -15.15 0.56
CA PRO A 220 20.58 -14.62 1.83
C PRO A 220 19.50 -14.42 2.88
N LEU A 221 18.34 -13.85 2.49
CA LEU A 221 17.21 -13.65 3.41
C LEU A 221 16.67 -14.96 3.95
N PHE A 222 16.56 -16.00 3.11
CA PHE A 222 16.13 -17.33 3.54
C PHE A 222 17.10 -17.94 4.55
N ARG A 223 18.42 -17.83 4.33
CA ARG A 223 19.45 -18.32 5.25
C ARG A 223 19.37 -17.56 6.58
N MET A 224 19.23 -16.23 6.51
CA MET A 224 19.13 -15.36 7.68
C MET A 224 17.85 -15.65 8.48
N ALA A 225 16.69 -15.72 7.82
CA ALA A 225 15.41 -16.05 8.45
C ALA A 225 15.43 -17.44 9.09
N SER A 226 16.01 -18.45 8.42
CA SER A 226 16.11 -19.82 8.95
C SER A 226 17.01 -19.91 10.18
N LYS A 227 18.06 -19.08 10.25
CA LYS A 227 18.95 -19.02 11.42
C LYS A 227 18.30 -18.27 12.58
N SER A 228 17.69 -17.11 12.30
CA SER A 228 17.04 -16.26 13.31
C SER A 228 15.75 -16.86 13.86
N LEU A 229 15.15 -17.85 13.19
CA LEU A 229 13.96 -18.52 13.69
C LEU A 229 14.21 -19.25 15.02
N LEU A 230 15.40 -19.86 15.19
CA LEU A 230 15.80 -20.57 16.41
C LEU A 230 16.29 -19.63 17.52
N TYR A 231 16.87 -18.49 17.12
CA TYR A 231 17.38 -17.49 18.05
C TYR A 231 16.66 -16.18 17.75
N PRO A 232 15.39 -16.04 18.20
CA PRO A 232 14.71 -14.77 18.03
C PRO A 232 15.55 -13.70 18.74
N SER A 233 16.02 -12.73 17.97
CA SER A 233 16.68 -11.58 18.55
C SER A 233 15.67 -10.93 19.50
N ASP A 234 16.03 -10.80 20.78
CA ASP A 234 15.25 -10.09 21.78
C ASP A 234 15.25 -8.58 21.51
N LEU A 235 14.67 -8.20 20.39
CA LEU A 235 14.35 -6.83 20.10
C LEU A 235 13.19 -6.38 20.99
N GLY A 236 13.52 -6.09 22.26
CA GLY A 236 12.61 -5.67 23.29
C GLY A 236 11.82 -6.84 23.91
N SER A 237 12.44 -7.57 24.83
CA SER A 237 11.72 -8.47 25.72
C SER A 237 10.77 -7.66 26.59
N GLY A 238 9.48 -7.74 26.30
CA GLY A 238 8.43 -7.33 27.25
C GLY A 238 8.32 -8.33 28.41
N GLY A 239 9.43 -8.78 28.95
CA GLY A 239 9.52 -9.50 30.22
C GLY A 239 9.53 -8.47 31.32
N LYS A 240 8.68 -8.67 32.32
CA LYS A 240 8.58 -7.94 33.56
C LYS A 240 9.82 -8.17 34.43
N GLU A 241 10.96 -7.72 33.99
CA GLU A 241 12.01 -7.36 34.92
C GLU A 241 12.11 -5.85 34.85
N ALA A 242 12.09 -5.22 36.00
CA ALA A 242 12.48 -3.83 36.16
C ALA A 242 13.97 -3.73 35.77
N ILE A 243 14.23 -3.79 34.49
CA ILE A 243 15.55 -3.53 33.93
C ILE A 243 15.76 -2.04 34.08
N ASP A 244 16.80 -1.70 34.83
CA ASP A 244 17.30 -0.35 34.98
C ASP A 244 17.59 0.20 33.58
N LEU A 245 16.63 0.93 32.99
CA LEU A 245 16.70 1.52 31.65
C LEU A 245 17.91 2.46 31.51
N GLU A 246 18.44 2.93 32.64
CA GLU A 246 19.69 3.71 32.68
C GLU A 246 20.92 2.86 32.42
N LYS A 247 20.98 1.61 32.91
CA LYS A 247 22.08 0.70 32.64
C LYS A 247 22.09 0.16 31.20
N GLU A 248 20.92 -0.14 30.63
CA GLU A 248 20.81 -0.54 29.22
C GLU A 248 21.14 0.63 28.28
N ALA A 249 20.89 1.87 28.69
CA ALA A 249 21.24 3.07 27.94
C ALA A 249 22.75 3.34 27.93
N GLU A 250 23.47 2.97 29.00
CA GLU A 250 24.91 3.11 29.08
C GLU A 250 25.68 1.99 28.34
N GLU A 251 25.11 0.78 28.27
CA GLU A 251 25.72 -0.37 27.58
C GLU A 251 25.42 -0.42 26.07
N SER A 252 24.34 0.24 25.60
CA SER A 252 24.04 0.32 24.18
C SER A 252 24.79 1.48 23.52
N VAL A 253 25.91 1.19 22.89
CA VAL A 253 26.56 2.06 21.91
C VAL A 253 25.65 2.16 20.69
N GLY A 254 24.53 2.86 20.80
CA GLY A 254 23.60 3.07 19.70
C GLY A 254 22.26 3.62 20.16
N LEU A 255 21.95 4.83 19.75
CA LEU A 255 20.61 5.44 19.65
C LEU A 255 19.69 5.27 20.87
N VAL A 256 19.99 5.96 21.94
CA VAL A 256 19.10 6.15 23.09
C VAL A 256 17.85 6.89 22.65
N ILE A 257 16.66 6.27 22.82
CA ILE A 257 15.38 6.90 22.54
C ILE A 257 15.03 7.83 23.70
N ARG A 258 15.18 9.12 23.48
CA ARG A 258 14.73 10.12 24.44
C ARG A 258 13.30 10.53 24.09
N ARG A 259 12.32 9.95 24.79
CA ARG A 259 10.87 10.20 24.61
C ARG A 259 10.48 11.68 24.77
N ASP A 260 11.34 12.47 25.39
CA ASP A 260 11.13 13.87 25.65
C ASP A 260 11.60 14.79 24.51
N GLN A 261 12.38 14.25 23.55
CA GLN A 261 12.95 15.02 22.43
C GLN A 261 12.15 14.86 21.14
N PHE A 262 12.14 15.92 20.34
CA PHE A 262 11.67 15.87 18.95
C PHE A 262 12.70 15.07 18.10
N PRO A 263 12.32 14.17 17.19
CA PRO A 263 10.94 13.85 16.74
C PRO A 263 10.25 12.71 17.52
N ASP A 264 10.92 12.04 18.45
CA ASP A 264 10.43 10.84 19.14
C ASP A 264 9.13 11.11 19.91
N ARG A 265 8.95 12.31 20.45
CA ARG A 265 7.72 12.76 21.12
C ARG A 265 6.47 12.73 20.22
N LEU A 266 6.62 12.82 18.89
CA LEU A 266 5.50 12.73 17.96
C LEU A 266 4.91 11.32 17.89
N PHE A 267 5.75 10.31 18.10
CA PHE A 267 5.38 8.91 17.97
C PHE A 267 5.08 8.27 19.33
N ALA A 268 5.86 8.54 20.35
CA ALA A 268 5.70 7.96 21.68
C ALA A 268 5.51 9.07 22.71
N PRO A 269 4.31 9.21 23.31
CA PRO A 269 4.12 10.18 24.38
C PRO A 269 5.01 9.81 25.59
N PRO A 270 5.48 10.81 26.36
CA PRO A 270 6.28 10.58 27.56
C PRO A 270 5.54 9.68 28.56
N LYS A 271 6.27 8.93 29.39
CA LYS A 271 5.67 8.19 30.51
C LYS A 271 4.93 9.17 31.40
N ARG A 272 3.66 8.88 31.65
CA ARG A 272 2.81 9.74 32.48
C ARG A 272 2.87 9.22 33.91
N GLU A 273 3.24 10.06 34.84
CA GLU A 273 3.23 9.78 36.27
C GLU A 273 1.89 10.18 36.92
N THR A 274 1.12 11.01 36.23
CA THR A 274 -0.19 11.50 36.69
C THR A 274 -1.33 10.69 36.10
N LEU A 275 -2.47 10.65 36.77
CA LEU A 275 -3.73 10.08 36.27
C LEU A 275 -4.18 10.82 35.00
N MET A 276 -5.04 10.14 34.23
CA MET A 276 -5.59 10.73 32.99
C MET A 276 -6.48 11.93 33.33
N GLU A 277 -6.41 12.99 32.51
CA GLU A 277 -7.26 14.15 32.67
C GLU A 277 -8.73 13.80 32.42
N ASP A 278 -9.63 14.37 33.21
CA ASP A 278 -11.07 14.21 33.03
C ASP A 278 -11.49 14.71 31.64
N GLY A 279 -12.20 13.85 30.89
CA GLY A 279 -12.64 14.15 29.53
C GLY A 279 -11.72 13.70 28.40
N ALA A 280 -10.49 13.26 28.69
CA ALA A 280 -9.62 12.65 27.68
C ALA A 280 -10.17 11.28 27.21
N ASN A 281 -9.96 10.95 25.92
CA ASN A 281 -10.43 9.67 25.36
C ASN A 281 -9.50 8.52 25.82
N PRO A 282 -9.97 7.60 26.68
CA PRO A 282 -9.12 6.54 27.24
C PRO A 282 -8.69 5.50 26.17
N VAL A 283 -9.49 5.32 25.11
CA VAL A 283 -9.11 4.42 24.02
C VAL A 283 -7.93 4.99 23.26
N TYR A 284 -7.96 6.28 22.95
CA TYR A 284 -6.84 6.97 22.30
C TYR A 284 -5.56 6.89 23.12
N ASP A 285 -5.63 7.16 24.44
CA ASP A 285 -4.49 7.09 25.34
C ASP A 285 -3.92 5.67 25.43
N LYS A 286 -4.80 4.65 25.55
CA LYS A 286 -4.42 3.23 25.53
C LYS A 286 -3.70 2.85 24.24
N GLU A 287 -4.28 3.21 23.09
CA GLU A 287 -3.69 2.87 21.78
C GLU A 287 -2.32 3.56 21.59
N MET A 288 -2.19 4.82 21.99
CA MET A 288 -0.93 5.56 21.91
C MET A 288 0.17 5.02 22.83
N ARG A 289 -0.20 4.43 23.96
CA ARG A 289 0.75 3.80 24.91
C ARG A 289 0.92 2.31 24.67
N SER A 290 0.09 1.74 23.81
CA SER A 290 0.23 0.33 23.48
C SER A 290 1.62 0.07 22.90
N GLU A 291 2.11 -1.16 23.09
CA GLU A 291 3.44 -1.59 22.65
C GLU A 291 3.72 -1.37 21.14
N ILE A 292 2.70 -1.08 20.32
CA ILE A 292 2.89 -0.72 18.91
C ILE A 292 3.79 0.52 18.79
N PHE A 293 3.60 1.48 19.70
CA PHE A 293 4.35 2.73 19.75
C PHE A 293 5.55 2.68 20.68
N GLY A 294 5.49 1.87 21.75
CA GLY A 294 6.56 1.75 22.74
C GLY A 294 7.78 0.97 22.25
N GLN A 295 7.56 -0.11 21.49
CA GLN A 295 8.64 -0.95 20.90
C GLN A 295 8.87 -0.63 19.40
N GLY A 296 7.97 0.13 18.76
CA GLY A 296 8.01 0.46 17.35
C GLY A 296 8.99 1.58 16.97
N THR A 297 9.69 2.17 17.94
CA THR A 297 10.59 3.30 17.66
C THR A 297 11.72 2.93 16.70
N LEU A 298 12.31 1.75 16.83
CA LEU A 298 13.33 1.27 15.91
C LEU A 298 12.77 1.07 14.50
N MET A 299 11.57 0.47 14.40
CA MET A 299 10.87 0.27 13.14
C MET A 299 10.44 1.61 12.52
N LEU A 300 9.91 2.55 13.32
CA LEU A 300 9.54 3.89 12.84
C LEU A 300 10.76 4.68 12.35
N ARG A 301 11.89 4.59 13.05
CA ARG A 301 13.15 5.18 12.61
C ARG A 301 13.64 4.58 11.30
N LEU A 302 13.62 3.25 11.18
CA LEU A 302 13.98 2.56 9.94
C LEU A 302 13.04 2.97 8.80
N ALA A 303 11.73 3.09 9.09
CA ALA A 303 10.75 3.59 8.14
C ALA A 303 11.10 4.99 7.64
N ILE A 304 11.37 5.90 8.55
CA ILE A 304 11.74 7.28 8.21
C ILE A 304 13.07 7.30 7.45
N GLN A 305 14.08 6.56 7.91
CA GLN A 305 15.40 6.55 7.27
C GLN A 305 15.35 6.02 5.84
N VAL A 306 14.68 4.87 5.61
CA VAL A 306 14.57 4.28 4.26
C VAL A 306 13.72 5.16 3.35
N SER A 307 12.59 5.66 3.83
CA SER A 307 11.73 6.53 3.03
C SER A 307 12.39 7.86 2.69
N MET A 308 13.16 8.44 3.62
CA MET A 308 13.94 9.66 3.38
C MET A 308 15.10 9.41 2.41
N LEU A 309 15.81 8.30 2.55
CA LEU A 309 16.90 7.94 1.63
C LEU A 309 16.40 7.85 0.18
N LEU A 310 15.17 7.35 -0.01
CA LEU A 310 14.54 7.29 -1.33
C LEU A 310 13.96 8.66 -1.75
N ALA A 311 13.42 9.42 -0.80
CA ALA A 311 12.83 10.73 -1.07
C ALA A 311 13.88 11.75 -1.56
N ILE A 312 15.12 11.71 -1.04
CA ILE A 312 16.17 12.66 -1.41
C ILE A 312 16.49 12.67 -2.93
N PRO A 313 16.82 11.52 -3.57
CA PRO A 313 17.05 11.52 -5.01
C PRO A 313 15.81 11.85 -5.83
N LEU A 314 14.62 11.38 -5.40
CA LEU A 314 13.37 11.72 -6.07
C LEU A 314 13.05 13.22 -5.96
N MET A 315 13.33 13.83 -4.80
CA MET A 315 13.24 15.27 -4.61
C MET A 315 14.16 16.01 -5.58
N ALA A 316 15.45 15.64 -5.61
CA ALA A 316 16.42 16.29 -6.47
C ALA A 316 16.00 16.24 -7.96
N ILE A 317 15.50 15.09 -8.40
CA ILE A 317 15.09 14.89 -9.80
C ILE A 317 13.78 15.63 -10.09
N PHE A 318 12.73 15.39 -9.32
CA PHE A 318 11.38 15.84 -9.67
C PHE A 318 11.02 17.24 -9.15
N LEU A 319 11.58 17.68 -8.02
CA LEU A 319 11.25 19.01 -7.48
C LEU A 319 12.23 20.10 -7.92
N TYR A 320 13.50 19.75 -8.22
CA TYR A 320 14.52 20.77 -8.52
C TYR A 320 15.01 20.73 -9.97
N VAL A 321 15.25 19.55 -10.55
CA VAL A 321 15.75 19.43 -11.94
C VAL A 321 14.59 19.45 -12.94
N PHE A 322 13.64 18.53 -12.83
CA PHE A 322 12.50 18.41 -13.74
C PHE A 322 11.20 18.87 -13.07
N ARG A 323 11.08 20.17 -12.82
CA ARG A 323 9.95 20.76 -12.07
C ARG A 323 8.58 20.48 -12.67
N SER A 324 8.47 20.37 -13.99
CA SER A 324 7.24 19.95 -14.68
C SER A 324 6.75 18.54 -14.30
N LEU A 325 7.67 17.70 -13.79
CA LEU A 325 7.36 16.34 -13.33
C LEU A 325 7.13 16.25 -11.81
N SER A 326 7.03 17.39 -11.12
CA SER A 326 6.78 17.44 -9.67
C SER A 326 5.55 16.62 -9.19
N PRO A 327 4.45 16.45 -9.96
CA PRO A 327 3.35 15.57 -9.57
C PRO A 327 3.79 14.10 -9.31
N PHE A 328 4.85 13.63 -9.97
CA PHE A 328 5.35 12.27 -9.73
C PHE A 328 5.96 12.09 -8.34
N TYR A 329 6.55 13.15 -7.77
CA TYR A 329 6.99 13.11 -6.38
C TYR A 329 5.79 12.95 -5.43
N LEU A 330 4.70 13.66 -5.69
CA LEU A 330 3.47 13.53 -4.90
C LEU A 330 2.84 12.12 -5.09
N CYS A 331 2.88 11.58 -6.29
CA CYS A 331 2.46 10.18 -6.52
C CYS A 331 3.27 9.19 -5.67
N TYR A 332 4.57 9.41 -5.49
CA TYR A 332 5.40 8.63 -4.57
C TYR A 332 4.91 8.77 -3.12
N VAL A 333 4.63 9.99 -2.64
CA VAL A 333 4.09 10.23 -1.29
C VAL A 333 2.72 9.55 -1.09
N LEU A 334 1.84 9.64 -2.08
CA LEU A 334 0.54 8.97 -2.07
C LEU A 334 0.66 7.44 -2.06
N LEU A 335 1.59 6.89 -2.85
CA LEU A 335 1.87 5.46 -2.89
C LEU A 335 2.42 4.96 -1.54
N PHE A 336 3.33 5.72 -0.93
CA PHE A 336 3.83 5.44 0.41
C PHE A 336 2.69 5.41 1.44
N ASN A 337 1.80 6.39 1.42
CA ASN A 337 0.63 6.42 2.31
C ASN A 337 -0.33 5.25 2.04
N LEU A 338 -0.57 4.91 0.77
CA LEU A 338 -1.39 3.74 0.40
C LEU A 338 -0.85 2.44 0.98
N LEU A 339 0.48 2.27 1.01
CA LEU A 339 1.13 1.07 1.52
C LEU A 339 1.10 1.01 3.05
N ILE A 340 1.41 2.12 3.71
CA ILE A 340 1.64 2.15 5.16
C ILE A 340 0.40 2.54 5.96
N GLY A 341 -0.43 3.45 5.43
CA GLY A 341 -1.61 3.95 6.12
C GLY A 341 -2.57 2.86 6.63
N PRO A 342 -2.99 1.91 5.78
CA PRO A 342 -3.92 0.85 6.18
C PRO A 342 -3.38 -0.09 7.25
N VAL A 343 -2.06 -0.27 7.34
CA VAL A 343 -1.45 -1.22 8.30
C VAL A 343 -1.81 -0.90 9.74
N PHE A 344 -1.89 0.37 10.09
CA PHE A 344 -2.21 0.82 11.45
C PHE A 344 -3.71 0.83 11.74
N SER A 345 -4.54 1.05 10.74
CA SER A 345 -5.99 1.16 10.92
C SER A 345 -6.73 -0.16 10.71
N ALA A 346 -6.33 -0.97 9.72
CA ALA A 346 -7.00 -2.24 9.40
C ALA A 346 -6.84 -3.33 10.47
N GLY A 347 -5.84 -3.20 11.34
CA GLY A 347 -5.63 -4.09 12.50
C GLY A 347 -6.31 -3.66 13.79
N SER A 348 -6.82 -2.44 13.88
CA SER A 348 -7.16 -1.82 15.17
C SER A 348 -8.32 -2.49 15.92
N VAL A 349 -9.35 -2.99 15.22
CA VAL A 349 -10.48 -3.73 15.83
C VAL A 349 -10.26 -5.24 15.74
N THR A 350 -9.72 -5.72 14.62
CA THR A 350 -9.46 -7.15 14.43
C THR A 350 -8.46 -7.71 15.42
N SER A 351 -7.44 -6.95 15.81
CA SER A 351 -6.47 -7.36 16.83
C SER A 351 -7.11 -7.57 18.20
N GLU A 352 -8.09 -6.74 18.58
CA GLU A 352 -8.87 -6.93 19.80
C GLU A 352 -9.73 -8.21 19.73
N ARG A 353 -10.30 -8.51 18.55
CA ARG A 353 -11.04 -9.76 18.35
C ARG A 353 -10.14 -10.99 18.40
N GLU A 354 -8.99 -10.95 17.76
CA GLU A 354 -8.03 -12.06 17.78
C GLU A 354 -7.50 -12.34 19.19
N ARG A 355 -7.38 -11.29 20.02
CA ARG A 355 -6.99 -11.39 21.45
C ARG A 355 -8.16 -11.65 22.39
N GLN A 356 -9.40 -11.71 21.87
CA GLN A 356 -10.63 -11.87 22.68
C GLN A 356 -10.83 -10.76 23.73
N THR A 357 -10.32 -9.55 23.46
CA THR A 357 -10.44 -8.38 24.34
C THR A 357 -11.53 -7.39 23.89
N LEU A 358 -12.15 -7.63 22.72
CA LEU A 358 -13.18 -6.73 22.21
C LEU A 358 -14.42 -6.69 23.12
N ASP A 359 -14.84 -7.84 23.66
CA ASP A 359 -16.00 -7.93 24.55
C ASP A 359 -15.75 -7.15 25.84
N LEU A 360 -14.53 -7.22 26.38
CA LEU A 360 -14.11 -6.41 27.54
C LEU A 360 -14.17 -4.91 27.23
N LEU A 361 -13.81 -4.49 26.01
CA LEU A 361 -13.91 -3.11 25.60
C LEU A 361 -15.39 -2.66 25.46
N LEU A 362 -16.26 -3.55 24.99
CA LEU A 362 -17.68 -3.27 24.83
C LEU A 362 -18.45 -3.26 26.16
N THR A 363 -17.94 -3.89 27.23
CA THR A 363 -18.53 -3.84 28.58
C THR A 363 -18.13 -2.59 29.37
N THR A 364 -17.22 -1.78 28.84
CA THR A 364 -16.86 -0.49 29.48
C THR A 364 -17.95 0.56 29.29
N THR A 365 -17.95 1.59 30.13
CA THR A 365 -18.88 2.73 30.08
C THR A 365 -18.64 3.68 28.90
N LEU A 366 -17.72 3.33 27.98
CA LEU A 366 -17.34 4.17 26.86
C LEU A 366 -18.42 4.18 25.78
N THR A 367 -18.68 5.36 25.25
CA THR A 367 -19.61 5.48 24.12
C THR A 367 -19.00 4.90 22.82
N PRO A 368 -19.81 4.32 21.91
CA PRO A 368 -19.34 3.83 20.62
C PRO A 368 -18.53 4.86 19.82
N MET A 369 -18.87 6.15 19.99
CA MET A 369 -18.20 7.26 19.32
C MET A 369 -16.79 7.52 19.89
N GLN A 370 -16.62 7.36 21.18
CA GLN A 370 -15.28 7.47 21.83
C GLN A 370 -14.36 6.35 21.38
N ILE A 371 -14.88 5.12 21.26
CA ILE A 371 -14.12 3.97 20.74
C ILE A 371 -13.71 4.21 19.29
N PHE A 372 -14.66 4.65 18.47
CA PHE A 372 -14.40 4.95 17.06
C PHE A 372 -13.32 6.01 16.87
N TRP A 373 -13.51 7.20 17.49
CA TRP A 373 -12.55 8.29 17.37
C TRP A 373 -11.19 7.95 17.98
N GLY A 374 -11.16 7.24 19.09
CA GLY A 374 -9.91 6.80 19.71
C GLY A 374 -9.07 5.93 18.77
N LYS A 375 -9.71 4.95 18.11
CA LYS A 375 -9.03 4.06 17.16
C LYS A 375 -8.69 4.73 15.82
N LEU A 376 -9.58 5.58 15.32
CA LEU A 376 -9.32 6.33 14.08
C LEU A 376 -8.14 7.30 14.24
N LEU A 377 -8.17 8.12 15.30
CA LEU A 377 -7.15 9.13 15.52
C LEU A 377 -5.78 8.52 15.81
N SER A 378 -5.72 7.38 16.51
CA SER A 378 -4.44 6.70 16.75
C SER A 378 -3.79 6.20 15.45
N GLY A 379 -4.55 5.52 14.59
CA GLY A 379 -4.07 5.05 13.28
C GLY A 379 -3.70 6.20 12.34
N LEU A 380 -4.57 7.22 12.27
CA LEU A 380 -4.35 8.41 11.45
C LEU A 380 -3.11 9.19 11.87
N ARG A 381 -2.87 9.36 13.17
CA ARG A 381 -1.70 10.09 13.68
C ARG A 381 -0.40 9.49 13.17
N VAL A 382 -0.23 8.17 13.23
CA VAL A 382 1.00 7.52 12.77
C VAL A 382 1.15 7.64 11.27
N SER A 383 0.10 7.31 10.53
CA SER A 383 0.10 7.41 9.08
C SER A 383 0.39 8.84 8.60
N SER A 384 -0.26 9.84 9.22
CA SER A 384 -0.07 11.25 8.84
C SER A 384 1.32 11.77 9.19
N VAL A 385 1.88 11.39 10.35
CA VAL A 385 3.23 11.83 10.73
C VAL A 385 4.28 11.23 9.78
N LEU A 386 4.19 9.92 9.47
CA LEU A 386 5.10 9.29 8.51
C LEU A 386 5.01 9.92 7.13
N THR A 387 3.80 10.23 6.67
CA THR A 387 3.58 10.88 5.38
C THR A 387 4.06 12.34 5.41
N ALA A 388 3.88 13.06 6.51
CA ALA A 388 4.34 14.44 6.68
C ALA A 388 5.87 14.56 6.59
N PHE A 389 6.62 13.54 7.05
CA PHE A 389 8.07 13.50 6.85
C PHE A 389 8.46 13.46 5.37
N LEU A 390 7.62 12.92 4.50
CA LEU A 390 7.87 12.92 3.06
C LEU A 390 7.43 14.22 2.37
N LEU A 391 6.63 15.05 3.03
CA LEU A 391 6.19 16.33 2.50
C LEU A 391 7.18 17.47 2.79
N TRP A 392 8.15 17.27 3.70
CA TRP A 392 9.11 18.31 4.03
C TRP A 392 9.92 18.84 2.83
N PRO A 393 10.31 18.02 1.82
CA PRO A 393 11.00 18.54 0.64
C PRO A 393 10.15 19.51 -0.18
N LEU A 394 8.83 19.26 -0.25
CA LEU A 394 7.89 20.17 -0.91
C LEU A 394 7.77 21.50 -0.14
N ILE A 395 7.72 21.43 1.18
CA ILE A 395 7.69 22.63 2.04
C ILE A 395 9.03 23.39 1.89
N LEU A 396 10.15 22.68 1.83
CA LEU A 396 11.45 23.30 1.60
C LEU A 396 11.51 23.98 0.22
N ALA A 397 11.01 23.33 -0.84
CA ALA A 397 10.93 23.92 -2.17
C ALA A 397 10.08 25.22 -2.19
N LEU A 398 9.00 25.25 -1.43
CA LEU A 398 8.16 26.45 -1.25
C LEU A 398 8.89 27.58 -0.53
N LEU A 399 9.74 27.27 0.45
CA LEU A 399 10.46 28.25 1.25
C LEU A 399 11.74 28.77 0.56
N THR A 400 12.35 27.97 -0.32
CA THR A 400 13.60 28.33 -0.98
C THR A 400 13.38 29.42 -2.04
N PRO A 401 14.20 30.49 -2.03
CA PRO A 401 14.09 31.55 -3.04
C PRO A 401 14.63 31.14 -4.42
N THR A 402 15.39 30.05 -4.49
CA THR A 402 16.03 29.56 -5.74
C THR A 402 15.02 28.97 -6.73
N VAL A 403 13.81 28.61 -6.28
CA VAL A 403 12.76 28.01 -7.11
C VAL A 403 11.47 28.82 -6.95
N PRO A 404 11.32 29.96 -7.68
CA PRO A 404 10.17 30.85 -7.54
C PRO A 404 8.84 30.21 -7.95
N ASP A 405 8.89 29.18 -8.79
CA ASP A 405 7.70 28.51 -9.37
C ASP A 405 6.73 28.02 -8.29
N TYR A 406 7.23 27.45 -7.19
CA TYR A 406 6.38 26.95 -6.09
C TYR A 406 5.67 28.08 -5.34
N ARG A 407 6.29 29.25 -5.23
CA ARG A 407 5.66 30.43 -4.61
C ARG A 407 4.60 31.04 -5.52
N MET A 408 4.85 31.11 -6.80
CA MET A 408 3.89 31.58 -7.80
C MET A 408 2.67 30.66 -7.86
N ASN A 409 2.89 29.34 -7.67
CA ASN A 409 1.85 28.32 -7.65
C ASN A 409 1.45 27.86 -6.23
N PHE A 410 1.41 28.78 -5.29
CA PHE A 410 1.09 28.49 -3.87
C PHE A 410 -0.22 27.69 -3.70
N LEU A 411 -1.25 28.01 -4.50
CA LEU A 411 -2.52 27.30 -4.47
C LEU A 411 -2.40 25.84 -4.94
N THR A 412 -1.53 25.54 -5.93
CA THR A 412 -1.22 24.16 -6.35
C THR A 412 -0.63 23.37 -5.19
N VAL A 413 0.32 23.95 -4.48
CA VAL A 413 0.94 23.30 -3.32
C VAL A 413 -0.09 23.03 -2.22
N ILE A 414 -0.99 23.96 -1.93
CA ILE A 414 -2.09 23.74 -0.98
C ILE A 414 -3.01 22.62 -1.45
N ALA A 415 -3.39 22.60 -2.73
CA ALA A 415 -4.24 21.54 -3.28
C ALA A 415 -3.58 20.18 -3.14
N TRP A 416 -2.28 20.06 -3.38
CA TRP A 416 -1.52 18.83 -3.18
C TRP A 416 -1.47 18.42 -1.71
N LEU A 417 -1.22 19.33 -0.78
CA LEU A 417 -1.24 19.04 0.65
C LEU A 417 -2.63 18.57 1.12
N LEU A 418 -3.70 19.20 0.62
CA LEU A 418 -5.07 18.75 0.88
C LEU A 418 -5.35 17.37 0.32
N ALA A 419 -4.91 17.07 -0.91
CA ALA A 419 -5.08 15.75 -1.51
C ALA A 419 -4.37 14.67 -0.67
N VAL A 420 -3.14 14.91 -0.22
CA VAL A 420 -2.40 13.98 0.63
C VAL A 420 -3.09 13.82 1.99
N GLY A 421 -3.52 14.90 2.63
CA GLY A 421 -4.22 14.85 3.91
C GLY A 421 -5.54 14.07 3.85
N LEU A 422 -6.34 14.30 2.80
CA LEU A 422 -7.57 13.54 2.56
C LEU A 422 -7.29 12.07 2.25
N THR A 423 -6.20 11.75 1.56
CA THR A 423 -5.79 10.37 1.31
C THR A 423 -5.42 9.67 2.62
N CYS A 424 -4.69 10.32 3.52
CA CYS A 424 -4.40 9.77 4.86
C CYS A 424 -5.70 9.46 5.62
N LEU A 425 -6.66 10.36 5.58
CA LEU A 425 -7.96 10.17 6.24
C LEU A 425 -8.75 9.01 5.61
N THR A 426 -8.76 8.93 4.28
CA THR A 426 -9.51 7.88 3.56
C THR A 426 -8.89 6.50 3.79
N THR A 427 -7.58 6.37 3.73
CA THR A 427 -6.88 5.10 4.01
C THR A 427 -7.13 4.62 5.43
N ALA A 428 -7.12 5.54 6.41
CA ALA A 428 -7.42 5.22 7.80
C ALA A 428 -8.89 4.80 7.99
N ASN A 429 -9.84 5.51 7.39
CA ASN A 429 -11.27 5.18 7.48
C ASN A 429 -11.62 3.86 6.79
N VAL A 430 -11.11 3.61 5.58
CA VAL A 430 -11.33 2.33 4.88
C VAL A 430 -10.73 1.17 5.68
N GLY A 431 -9.52 1.35 6.21
CA GLY A 431 -8.86 0.34 7.05
C GLY A 431 -9.67 0.02 8.30
N LEU A 432 -10.13 1.03 9.03
CA LEU A 432 -10.94 0.85 10.23
C LEU A 432 -12.32 0.22 9.91
N PHE A 433 -12.94 0.63 8.80
CA PHE A 433 -14.19 0.06 8.33
C PHE A 433 -14.06 -1.44 8.04
N CYS A 434 -13.04 -1.85 7.27
CA CYS A 434 -12.74 -3.26 7.03
C CYS A 434 -12.44 -4.01 8.34
N SER A 435 -11.65 -3.41 9.25
CA SER A 435 -11.34 -3.98 10.56
C SER A 435 -12.59 -4.26 11.40
N SER A 436 -13.63 -3.45 11.25
CA SER A 436 -14.89 -3.66 11.98
C SER A 436 -15.71 -4.86 11.46
N PHE A 437 -15.57 -5.23 10.18
CA PHE A 437 -16.28 -6.34 9.56
C PHE A 437 -15.60 -7.69 9.74
N PHE A 438 -14.28 -7.73 9.54
CA PHE A 438 -13.54 -8.99 9.50
C PHE A 438 -13.08 -9.46 10.89
N HIS A 439 -12.84 -10.77 11.02
CA HIS A 439 -12.41 -11.37 12.27
C HIS A 439 -10.88 -11.52 12.35
N LYS A 440 -10.22 -11.61 11.19
CA LYS A 440 -8.76 -11.79 11.10
C LYS A 440 -8.09 -10.53 10.53
N THR A 441 -7.01 -10.11 11.15
CA THR A 441 -6.23 -8.92 10.75
C THR A 441 -5.70 -9.05 9.33
N SER A 442 -5.19 -10.22 8.92
CA SER A 442 -4.70 -10.46 7.56
C SER A 442 -5.82 -10.32 6.51
N THR A 443 -7.01 -10.84 6.78
CA THR A 443 -8.16 -10.72 5.87
C THR A 443 -8.63 -9.26 5.76
N SER A 444 -8.67 -8.55 6.89
CA SER A 444 -9.01 -7.12 6.92
C SER A 444 -8.06 -6.30 6.06
N LEU A 445 -6.75 -6.54 6.18
CA LEU A 445 -5.72 -5.86 5.39
C LEU A 445 -5.86 -6.14 3.89
N VAL A 446 -6.01 -7.41 3.50
CA VAL A 446 -6.19 -7.79 2.09
C VAL A 446 -7.39 -7.08 1.48
N VAL A 447 -8.54 -7.10 2.17
CA VAL A 447 -9.75 -6.43 1.66
C VAL A 447 -9.57 -4.91 1.65
N THR A 448 -8.91 -4.33 2.65
CA THR A 448 -8.60 -2.89 2.68
C THR A 448 -7.78 -2.49 1.46
N TYR A 449 -6.71 -3.23 1.15
CA TYR A 449 -5.91 -2.96 -0.04
C TYR A 449 -6.69 -3.18 -1.34
N ALA A 450 -7.52 -4.22 -1.42
CA ALA A 450 -8.37 -4.45 -2.59
C ALA A 450 -9.34 -3.28 -2.83
N VAL A 451 -9.97 -2.77 -1.77
CA VAL A 451 -10.87 -1.60 -1.84
C VAL A 451 -10.10 -0.34 -2.24
N LEU A 452 -8.91 -0.10 -1.68
CA LEU A 452 -8.10 1.07 -2.01
C LEU A 452 -7.56 1.01 -3.45
N VAL A 453 -7.14 -0.16 -3.92
CA VAL A 453 -6.75 -0.36 -5.32
C VAL A 453 -7.93 -0.07 -6.25
N LEU A 454 -9.10 -0.61 -5.94
CA LEU A 454 -10.31 -0.34 -6.72
C LEU A 454 -10.66 1.16 -6.71
N LEU A 455 -10.55 1.83 -5.57
CA LEU A 455 -10.92 3.25 -5.45
C LEU A 455 -9.90 4.18 -6.14
N TYR A 456 -8.60 3.86 -6.10
CA TYR A 456 -7.56 4.77 -6.53
C TYR A 456 -6.99 4.45 -7.92
N PHE A 457 -6.88 3.18 -8.28
CA PHE A 457 -6.29 2.77 -9.57
C PHE A 457 -7.31 2.41 -10.63
N ALA A 458 -8.50 1.91 -10.26
CA ALA A 458 -9.51 1.58 -11.27
C ALA A 458 -10.04 2.82 -12.02
N PRO A 459 -10.31 3.98 -11.38
CA PRO A 459 -10.79 5.15 -12.10
C PRO A 459 -9.83 5.67 -13.20
N PRO A 460 -8.52 5.88 -12.94
CA PRO A 460 -7.59 6.26 -13.98
C PRO A 460 -7.38 5.17 -15.04
N ALA A 461 -7.43 3.89 -14.66
CA ALA A 461 -7.34 2.79 -15.62
C ALA A 461 -8.54 2.76 -16.57
N ILE A 462 -9.77 2.96 -16.04
CA ILE A 462 -10.99 3.06 -16.85
C ILE A 462 -10.91 4.27 -17.79
N ARG A 463 -10.38 5.41 -17.33
CA ARG A 463 -10.19 6.60 -18.18
C ARG A 463 -9.19 6.33 -19.29
N SER A 464 -8.02 5.77 -18.98
CA SER A 464 -7.02 5.43 -20.00
C SER A 464 -7.58 4.45 -21.02
N PHE A 465 -8.31 3.45 -20.55
CA PHE A 465 -9.00 2.49 -21.39
C PHE A 465 -10.07 3.13 -22.28
N ALA A 466 -10.91 4.00 -21.72
CA ALA A 466 -11.95 4.70 -22.49
C ALA A 466 -11.36 5.63 -23.55
N ASN A 467 -10.25 6.30 -23.24
CA ASN A 467 -9.56 7.17 -24.19
C ASN A 467 -8.96 6.40 -25.37
N GLU A 468 -8.44 5.20 -25.13
CA GLU A 468 -7.80 4.36 -26.15
C GLU A 468 -8.81 3.68 -27.06
N TYR A 469 -9.85 3.07 -26.47
CA TYR A 469 -10.78 2.20 -27.21
C TYR A 469 -12.11 2.86 -27.58
N PHE A 470 -12.46 3.99 -26.97
CA PHE A 470 -13.72 4.70 -27.19
C PHE A 470 -13.52 6.22 -27.38
N PRO A 471 -12.65 6.66 -28.31
CA PRO A 471 -12.25 8.07 -28.41
C PRO A 471 -13.39 9.04 -28.73
N VAL A 472 -14.48 8.59 -29.38
CA VAL A 472 -15.60 9.44 -29.85
C VAL A 472 -16.92 9.11 -29.11
N SER A 473 -16.90 8.34 -28.07
CA SER A 473 -18.13 7.89 -27.40
C SER A 473 -18.58 8.85 -26.29
N SER A 474 -19.87 8.77 -25.95
CA SER A 474 -20.47 9.45 -24.78
C SER A 474 -19.88 8.97 -23.43
N ILE A 475 -19.02 7.94 -23.45
CA ILE A 475 -18.37 7.38 -22.27
C ILE A 475 -17.20 8.27 -21.79
N GLN A 476 -16.57 9.03 -22.69
CA GLN A 476 -15.43 9.89 -22.34
C GLN A 476 -15.71 10.90 -21.21
N PRO A 477 -16.79 11.70 -21.26
CA PRO A 477 -17.06 12.62 -20.16
C PRO A 477 -17.32 11.90 -18.84
N VAL A 478 -17.97 10.73 -18.89
CA VAL A 478 -18.23 9.91 -17.68
C VAL A 478 -16.93 9.36 -17.10
N SER A 479 -16.03 8.83 -17.93
CA SER A 479 -14.74 8.31 -17.50
C SER A 479 -13.84 9.42 -16.94
N TRP A 480 -13.93 10.62 -17.49
CA TRP A 480 -13.20 11.79 -17.02
C TRP A 480 -13.68 12.20 -15.61
N TRP A 481 -15.01 12.27 -15.37
CA TRP A 481 -15.55 12.56 -14.04
C TRP A 481 -15.27 11.44 -13.03
N LEU A 482 -15.32 10.18 -13.47
CA LEU A 482 -14.99 9.04 -12.62
C LEU A 482 -13.53 9.08 -12.17
N SER A 483 -12.62 9.51 -13.04
CA SER A 483 -11.19 9.62 -12.71
C SER A 483 -10.91 10.61 -11.58
N ALA A 484 -11.82 11.58 -11.33
CA ALA A 484 -11.74 12.50 -10.21
C ALA A 484 -11.79 11.82 -8.82
N LEU A 485 -12.22 10.55 -8.71
CA LEU A 485 -12.17 9.82 -7.44
C LEU A 485 -10.74 9.45 -7.01
N SER A 486 -9.79 9.44 -7.94
CA SER A 486 -8.41 9.05 -7.67
C SER A 486 -7.55 10.23 -7.20
N PRO A 487 -6.87 10.13 -6.04
CA PRO A 487 -5.94 11.16 -5.60
C PRO A 487 -4.73 11.30 -6.53
N PHE A 488 -4.33 10.24 -7.23
CA PHE A 488 -3.24 10.28 -8.21
C PHE A 488 -3.59 11.17 -9.39
N VAL A 489 -4.83 11.07 -9.88
CA VAL A 489 -5.32 11.94 -10.97
C VAL A 489 -5.49 13.37 -10.47
N ALA A 490 -6.02 13.56 -9.26
CA ALA A 490 -6.22 14.87 -8.68
C ALA A 490 -4.89 15.65 -8.55
N VAL A 491 -3.82 14.98 -8.16
CA VAL A 491 -2.49 15.61 -8.05
C VAL A 491 -1.88 15.84 -9.44
N HIS A 492 -2.06 14.92 -10.39
CA HIS A 492 -1.48 15.02 -11.73
C HIS A 492 -2.18 16.07 -12.61
N GLU A 493 -3.48 16.25 -12.45
CA GLU A 493 -4.24 17.27 -13.19
C GLU A 493 -4.05 18.69 -12.66
N PHE A 494 -3.36 18.82 -11.53
CA PHE A 494 -2.93 20.08 -10.95
C PHE A 494 -1.41 20.26 -11.10
N PRO A 495 -0.90 20.48 -12.34
CA PRO A 495 0.53 20.64 -12.58
C PRO A 495 1.04 21.97 -12.03
N LEU A 496 2.32 22.00 -11.72
CA LEU A 496 3.03 23.23 -11.43
C LEU A 496 3.18 24.04 -12.72
N TYR A 497 2.83 25.32 -12.69
CA TYR A 497 3.09 26.23 -13.79
C TYR A 497 4.55 26.66 -13.74
N VAL A 498 5.35 26.18 -14.68
CA VAL A 498 6.79 26.47 -14.76
C VAL A 498 7.02 27.37 -15.96
N ASP A 499 7.53 28.58 -15.72
CA ASP A 499 8.05 29.48 -16.78
C ASP A 499 9.45 28.99 -17.20
N ASP A 500 9.52 27.91 -17.95
CA ASP A 500 10.74 27.57 -18.66
C ASP A 500 10.86 28.52 -19.84
N LEU A 501 12.00 29.22 -19.93
CA LEU A 501 12.39 30.15 -21.00
C LEU A 501 11.94 29.64 -22.39
N GLY A 502 10.72 30.03 -22.81
CA GLY A 502 10.21 29.84 -24.16
C GLY A 502 9.28 28.68 -24.46
N GLY A 503 8.86 27.90 -23.46
CA GLY A 503 7.93 26.78 -23.69
C GLY A 503 6.71 26.82 -22.76
N ILE A 504 5.58 27.30 -23.24
CA ILE A 504 4.27 27.02 -22.65
C ILE A 504 4.17 25.50 -22.52
N PRO A 505 3.86 24.93 -21.32
CA PRO A 505 3.62 23.50 -21.20
C PRO A 505 2.60 23.07 -22.25
N SER A 506 2.98 22.19 -23.14
CA SER A 506 2.26 21.85 -24.37
C SER A 506 0.81 21.36 -24.17
N ARG A 507 0.42 21.00 -22.95
CA ARG A 507 -0.96 20.68 -22.57
C ARG A 507 -1.87 21.91 -22.42
N TRP A 508 -1.31 23.07 -22.08
CA TRP A 508 -2.07 24.32 -21.87
C TRP A 508 -2.19 25.14 -23.14
N ALA A 509 -1.23 25.04 -24.06
CA ALA A 509 -1.27 25.70 -25.35
C ALA A 509 -2.29 25.08 -26.33
N GLN A 510 -2.69 23.82 -26.11
CA GLN A 510 -3.67 23.11 -26.92
C GLN A 510 -5.11 23.19 -26.43
N SER A 511 -5.38 23.66 -25.21
CA SER A 511 -6.75 23.90 -24.76
C SER A 511 -7.19 25.30 -25.21
N ASP A 512 -7.85 25.36 -26.35
CA ASP A 512 -8.71 26.44 -26.83
C ASP A 512 -8.35 27.87 -26.39
N ALA A 513 -7.60 28.56 -27.25
CA ALA A 513 -7.24 29.96 -27.12
C ALA A 513 -8.47 30.93 -27.17
N GLY A 514 -9.68 30.44 -26.87
CA GLY A 514 -10.91 31.19 -27.09
C GLY A 514 -11.86 31.40 -25.91
N THR A 515 -11.77 30.62 -24.82
CA THR A 515 -12.84 30.65 -23.80
C THR A 515 -12.38 30.41 -22.35
N THR A 516 -11.19 30.81 -21.95
CA THR A 516 -10.74 30.59 -20.57
C THR A 516 -10.99 31.79 -19.67
N SER A 517 -12.15 31.82 -19.04
CA SER A 517 -12.29 32.50 -17.76
C SER A 517 -11.44 31.73 -16.74
N SER A 518 -10.30 32.28 -16.35
CA SER A 518 -9.42 31.71 -15.33
C SER A 518 -9.73 32.35 -13.97
N LEU A 519 -9.90 31.54 -12.92
CA LEU A 519 -9.93 32.01 -11.56
C LEU A 519 -8.50 31.86 -10.98
N PHE A 520 -7.88 32.97 -10.58
CA PHE A 520 -6.48 32.99 -10.12
C PHE A 520 -5.46 32.37 -11.09
N GLY A 521 -5.68 32.50 -12.42
CA GLY A 521 -4.80 31.94 -13.44
C GLY A 521 -5.04 30.48 -13.78
N TRP A 522 -6.06 29.82 -13.22
CA TRP A 522 -6.36 28.41 -13.42
C TRP A 522 -7.59 28.19 -14.30
N PRO A 523 -7.55 27.20 -15.22
CA PRO A 523 -8.72 26.86 -16.01
C PRO A 523 -9.83 26.29 -15.11
N TRP A 524 -11.04 26.76 -15.32
CA TRP A 524 -12.24 26.32 -14.60
C TRP A 524 -12.48 24.81 -14.66
N ARG A 525 -12.00 24.16 -15.69
CA ARG A 525 -12.14 22.73 -15.90
C ARG A 525 -11.41 21.93 -14.80
N ASP A 526 -10.17 22.30 -14.52
CA ASP A 526 -9.32 21.59 -13.56
C ASP A 526 -9.74 21.87 -12.13
N LEU A 527 -10.17 23.10 -11.87
CA LEU A 527 -10.72 23.50 -10.57
C LEU A 527 -12.01 22.72 -10.23
N ARG A 528 -12.88 22.51 -11.25
CA ARG A 528 -14.09 21.69 -11.08
C ARG A 528 -13.75 20.22 -10.83
N HIS A 529 -12.77 19.68 -11.56
CA HIS A 529 -12.33 18.29 -11.38
C HIS A 529 -11.79 18.05 -9.97
N PHE A 530 -10.91 18.94 -9.49
CA PHE A 530 -10.41 18.89 -8.12
C PHE A 530 -11.51 19.11 -7.07
N GLY A 531 -12.44 20.02 -7.33
CA GLY A 531 -13.62 20.22 -6.46
C GLY A 531 -14.49 18.97 -6.33
N VAL A 532 -14.70 18.23 -7.43
CA VAL A 532 -15.40 16.94 -7.39
C VAL A 532 -14.61 15.90 -6.61
N TYR A 533 -13.28 15.84 -6.76
CA TYR A 533 -12.42 14.98 -5.94
C TYR A 533 -12.60 15.27 -4.45
N LEU A 534 -12.51 16.54 -4.04
CA LEU A 534 -12.68 16.94 -2.63
C LEU A 534 -14.06 16.51 -2.10
N LEU A 535 -15.11 16.85 -2.84
CA LEU A 535 -16.49 16.57 -2.43
C LEU A 535 -16.74 15.06 -2.34
N ALA A 536 -16.33 14.30 -3.36
CA ALA A 536 -16.49 12.85 -3.37
C ALA A 536 -15.72 12.18 -2.23
N THR A 537 -14.47 12.59 -2.00
CA THR A 537 -13.64 12.04 -0.93
C THR A 537 -14.23 12.35 0.45
N ILE A 538 -14.70 13.57 0.68
CA ILE A 538 -15.39 13.93 1.93
C ILE A 538 -16.64 13.10 2.13
N LEU A 539 -17.48 12.96 1.09
CA LEU A 539 -18.70 12.14 1.16
C LEU A 539 -18.40 10.67 1.47
N ILE A 540 -17.37 10.08 0.84
CA ILE A 540 -16.93 8.71 1.12
C ILE A 540 -16.50 8.59 2.59
N ASN A 541 -15.70 9.53 3.11
CA ASN A 541 -15.24 9.49 4.49
C ASN A 541 -16.40 9.66 5.49
N VAL A 542 -17.35 10.54 5.23
CA VAL A 542 -18.55 10.72 6.06
C VAL A 542 -19.42 9.46 6.03
N ALA A 543 -19.65 8.88 4.85
CA ALA A 543 -20.45 7.66 4.71
C ALA A 543 -19.81 6.47 5.45
N LEU A 544 -18.50 6.28 5.34
CA LEU A 544 -17.76 5.24 6.07
C LEU A 544 -17.85 5.45 7.58
N SER A 545 -17.64 6.67 8.06
CA SER A 545 -17.71 7.01 9.49
C SER A 545 -19.12 6.79 10.04
N PHE A 546 -20.14 7.18 9.28
CA PHE A 546 -21.56 6.93 9.65
C PHE A 546 -21.87 5.43 9.68
N GLY A 547 -21.43 4.67 8.67
CA GLY A 547 -21.60 3.22 8.63
C GLY A 547 -21.00 2.52 9.85
N MET A 548 -19.77 2.91 10.23
CA MET A 548 -19.10 2.35 11.41
C MET A 548 -19.82 2.69 12.73
N THR A 549 -20.21 3.94 12.91
CA THR A 549 -20.94 4.34 14.12
C THR A 549 -22.27 3.60 14.27
N ARG A 550 -22.99 3.37 13.15
CA ARG A 550 -24.20 2.57 13.15
C ARG A 550 -23.95 1.10 13.51
N MET A 551 -22.88 0.51 13.00
CA MET A 551 -22.47 -0.87 13.33
C MET A 551 -22.13 -1.03 14.82
N PHE A 552 -21.35 -0.11 15.38
CA PHE A 552 -21.03 -0.16 16.81
C PHE A 552 -22.28 0.00 17.67
N ARG A 553 -23.22 0.88 17.31
CA ARG A 553 -24.51 1.03 18.01
C ARG A 553 -25.37 -0.23 17.95
N SER A 554 -25.41 -0.93 16.82
CA SER A 554 -26.25 -2.15 16.71
C SER A 554 -25.72 -3.28 17.58
N ARG A 555 -24.41 -3.42 17.72
CA ARG A 555 -23.78 -4.42 18.61
C ARG A 555 -23.91 -4.07 20.08
N TRP A 556 -23.89 -2.78 20.43
CA TRP A 556 -24.10 -2.29 21.78
C TRP A 556 -25.51 -2.56 22.31
N ARG A 557 -26.53 -2.48 21.47
CA ARG A 557 -27.92 -2.76 21.86
C ARG A 557 -28.18 -4.21 22.25
N VAL A 558 -27.41 -5.16 21.73
CA VAL A 558 -27.52 -6.57 22.09
C VAL A 558 -27.07 -6.82 23.53
N SER A 559 -26.10 -6.04 24.04
CA SER A 559 -25.63 -6.15 25.43
C SER A 559 -26.55 -5.45 26.45
N THR A 560 -27.34 -4.47 26.03
CA THR A 560 -28.26 -3.72 26.92
C THR A 560 -29.71 -4.27 26.92
N SER A 561 -30.04 -5.20 26.02
CA SER A 561 -31.38 -5.80 25.95
C SER A 561 -31.54 -7.08 26.79
N THR A 562 -30.55 -7.42 27.61
CA THR A 562 -30.54 -8.56 28.54
C THR A 562 -30.69 -8.14 30.01
N ASP A 563 -31.07 -6.88 30.29
CA ASP A 563 -31.50 -6.42 31.61
C ASP A 563 -33.03 -6.24 31.66
#